data_db155c77761c7388247a56769446a992
#
_entry.id   db155c77761c7388247a56769446a992
#
_cell.length_a   1.000
_cell.length_b   1.000
_cell.length_c   1.000
_cell.angle_alpha   90.00
_cell.angle_beta   90.00
_cell.angle_gamma   90.00
#
_symmetry.space_group_name_H-M   'P 1'
#
loop_
_entity.id
_entity.type
_entity.pdbx_description
1 polymer ?
#
loop_
_entity_poly.entity_id
_entity_poly.type
_entity_poly.pdbx_seq_one_letter_code
_entity_poly.pdbx_strand_id
1 'polypeptide(L)'
;RDVYKRQIINIIEIKRDKTMEEKIILPQNTRLMGALLGFIGGGLDVFCHMHYRSLVATQTGNLLLLIADWHDPRVENTIMRFSSILFFSIGFLVALHIKEYRKTAFWRTKMLIPLFVVTLLIPLVSVIPPVEVPFIAFGTGMMMLTFTGSLIETHPYVIFMTSGNYRKMLTALYRITRGKGDLDEYRRQAMNYGIVVGSFVAGAISVAILMHFIHPVSYTHL
;
A
#
# COMPACT_ATOMS: atom_id res chain seq x y z
N ARG A 1 26.68 12.29 49.17
CA ARG A 1 27.61 11.76 48.14
C ARG A 1 26.97 10.58 47.35
N ASP A 2 26.16 9.74 48.00
CA ASP A 2 25.49 8.57 47.35
C ASP A 2 24.26 8.91 46.48
N VAL A 3 23.55 9.97 46.80
CA VAL A 3 22.39 10.41 46.01
C VAL A 3 22.82 10.92 44.65
N TYR A 4 23.92 11.67 44.58
CA TYR A 4 24.48 12.14 43.30
C TYR A 4 25.01 10.99 42.41
N LYS A 5 25.64 9.97 43.03
CA LYS A 5 26.05 8.76 42.29
C LYS A 5 24.87 8.01 41.69
N ARG A 6 23.76 7.84 42.43
CA ARG A 6 22.55 7.18 41.93
C ARG A 6 21.87 7.96 40.81
N GLN A 7 21.84 9.29 40.91
CA GLN A 7 21.31 10.12 39.80
C GLN A 7 22.14 10.02 38.52
N ILE A 8 23.48 10.02 38.65
CA ILE A 8 24.38 9.86 37.50
C ILE A 8 24.24 8.47 36.88
N ILE A 9 24.12 7.41 37.69
CA ILE A 9 23.90 6.03 37.20
C ILE A 9 22.56 5.94 36.47
N ASN A 10 21.47 6.46 37.03
CA ASN A 10 20.16 6.50 36.35
C ASN A 10 20.20 7.30 35.04
N ILE A 11 20.90 8.41 34.97
CA ILE A 11 21.05 9.20 33.74
C ILE A 11 21.88 8.44 32.70
N ILE A 12 22.90 7.70 33.14
CA ILE A 12 23.73 6.87 32.26
C ILE A 12 22.95 5.65 31.78
N GLU A 13 22.15 5.00 32.65
CA GLU A 13 21.27 3.90 32.26
C GLU A 13 20.15 4.36 31.28
N ILE A 14 19.50 5.49 31.58
CA ILE A 14 18.51 6.08 30.68
C ILE A 14 19.12 6.51 29.34
N LYS A 15 20.35 7.02 29.32
CA LYS A 15 21.08 7.30 28.08
C LYS A 15 21.54 6.03 27.38
N ARG A 16 21.91 4.98 28.12
CA ARG A 16 22.32 3.69 27.57
C ARG A 16 21.11 2.94 26.98
N ASP A 17 19.95 2.95 27.65
CA ASP A 17 18.70 2.43 27.09
C ASP A 17 18.24 3.22 25.87
N LYS A 18 18.38 4.54 25.86
CA LYS A 18 18.11 5.36 24.66
C LYS A 18 19.10 5.16 23.51
N THR A 19 20.34 4.76 23.79
CA THR A 19 21.37 4.45 22.76
C THR A 19 21.35 2.97 22.38
N MET A 20 20.81 2.08 23.22
CA MET A 20 20.64 0.65 22.93
C MET A 20 19.28 0.35 22.29
N GLU A 21 18.34 1.27 22.26
CA GLU A 21 17.33 1.32 21.22
C GLU A 21 18.00 1.78 19.90
N GLU A 22 19.03 1.10 19.45
CA GLU A 22 19.23 0.94 18.01
C GLU A 22 17.88 0.49 17.47
N LYS A 23 17.19 1.43 16.85
CA LYS A 23 15.88 1.20 16.22
C LYS A 23 16.06 -0.02 15.32
N ILE A 24 15.72 -1.20 15.82
CA ILE A 24 15.56 -2.38 14.97
C ILE A 24 14.46 -1.98 14.00
N ILE A 25 14.88 -1.46 12.84
CA ILE A 25 13.96 -1.11 11.78
C ILE A 25 13.37 -2.42 11.30
N LEU A 26 12.15 -2.69 11.71
CA LEU A 26 11.44 -3.87 11.26
C LEU A 26 11.39 -3.86 9.73
N PRO A 27 11.55 -5.00 9.04
CA PRO A 27 11.58 -5.06 7.57
C PRO A 27 10.40 -4.33 6.90
N GLN A 28 9.22 -4.36 7.51
CA GLN A 28 8.03 -3.64 7.02
C GLN A 28 8.12 -2.11 7.12
N ASN A 29 9.09 -1.58 7.87
CA ASN A 29 9.26 -0.14 8.11
C ASN A 29 10.43 0.43 7.30
N THR A 30 10.87 -0.25 6.27
CA THR A 30 11.97 0.20 5.40
C THR A 30 11.44 1.00 4.21
N ARG A 31 12.31 1.86 3.64
CA ARG A 31 12.03 2.56 2.37
C ARG A 31 11.78 1.58 1.22
N LEU A 32 12.51 0.48 1.20
CA LEU A 32 12.33 -0.56 0.17
C LEU A 32 10.93 -1.15 0.23
N MET A 33 10.43 -1.49 1.43
CA MET A 33 9.07 -2.02 1.58
C MET A 33 8.02 -0.99 1.16
N GLY A 34 8.19 0.28 1.54
CA GLY A 34 7.31 1.36 1.10
C GLY A 34 7.29 1.53 -0.42
N ALA A 35 8.46 1.44 -1.06
CA ALA A 35 8.61 1.49 -2.51
C ALA A 35 7.94 0.29 -3.20
N LEU A 36 8.19 -0.92 -2.73
CA LEU A 36 7.60 -2.15 -3.29
C LEU A 36 6.07 -2.14 -3.19
N LEU A 37 5.53 -1.77 -2.04
CA LEU A 37 4.07 -1.70 -1.84
C LEU A 37 3.44 -0.58 -2.69
N GLY A 38 4.10 0.56 -2.84
CA GLY A 38 3.69 1.60 -3.77
C GLY A 38 3.66 1.09 -5.21
N PHE A 39 4.75 0.49 -5.67
CA PHE A 39 4.89 -0.04 -7.03
C PHE A 39 3.83 -1.09 -7.35
N ILE A 40 3.64 -2.06 -6.45
CA ILE A 40 2.61 -3.11 -6.61
C ILE A 40 1.22 -2.48 -6.69
N GLY A 41 0.90 -1.52 -5.82
CA GLY A 41 -0.42 -0.88 -5.81
C GLY A 41 -0.75 -0.16 -7.10
N GLY A 42 0.20 0.63 -7.62
CA GLY A 42 0.04 1.33 -8.90
C GLY A 42 -0.06 0.38 -10.09
N GLY A 43 0.77 -0.66 -10.10
CA GLY A 43 0.76 -1.69 -11.14
C GLY A 43 -0.56 -2.47 -11.18
N LEU A 44 -1.05 -2.91 -10.02
CA LEU A 44 -2.33 -3.64 -9.91
C LEU A 44 -3.52 -2.81 -10.36
N ASP A 45 -3.58 -1.53 -9.94
CA ASP A 45 -4.70 -0.66 -10.34
C ASP A 45 -4.71 -0.43 -11.86
N VAL A 46 -3.55 -0.18 -12.48
CA VAL A 46 -3.48 0.00 -13.93
C VAL A 46 -3.80 -1.30 -14.67
N PHE A 47 -3.24 -2.43 -14.24
CA PHE A 47 -3.55 -3.73 -14.82
C PHE A 47 -5.05 -4.02 -14.83
N CYS A 48 -5.68 -3.93 -13.67
CA CYS A 48 -7.11 -4.22 -13.54
C CYS A 48 -7.98 -3.17 -14.24
N HIS A 49 -7.55 -1.91 -14.27
CA HIS A 49 -8.31 -0.89 -15.00
C HIS A 49 -8.27 -1.08 -16.52
N MET A 50 -7.11 -1.45 -17.05
CA MET A 50 -6.98 -1.69 -18.50
C MET A 50 -7.76 -2.92 -18.97
N HIS A 51 -7.77 -4.00 -18.17
CA HIS A 51 -8.45 -5.25 -18.54
C HIS A 51 -9.93 -5.29 -18.15
N TYR A 52 -10.28 -4.78 -16.97
CA TYR A 52 -11.58 -5.00 -16.34
C TYR A 52 -12.33 -3.72 -16.03
N ARG A 53 -11.77 -2.56 -16.37
CA ARG A 53 -12.34 -1.25 -16.04
C ARG A 53 -12.64 -1.07 -14.54
N SER A 54 -11.91 -1.79 -13.69
CA SER A 54 -12.04 -1.81 -12.23
C SER A 54 -10.69 -1.58 -11.58
N LEU A 55 -10.68 -0.97 -10.40
CA LEU A 55 -9.50 -0.80 -9.55
C LEU A 55 -9.52 -1.89 -8.46
N VAL A 56 -8.36 -2.28 -7.95
CA VAL A 56 -8.28 -3.30 -6.87
C VAL A 56 -7.58 -2.80 -5.63
N ALA A 57 -6.75 -1.77 -5.74
CA ALA A 57 -6.09 -1.12 -4.62
C ALA A 57 -6.86 0.14 -4.17
N THR A 58 -7.44 0.90 -5.10
CA THR A 58 -8.10 2.19 -4.85
C THR A 58 -9.63 2.07 -4.88
N GLN A 59 -10.24 1.50 -3.83
CA GLN A 59 -11.67 1.20 -3.79
C GLN A 59 -12.58 2.43 -3.85
N THR A 60 -12.14 3.58 -3.31
CA THR A 60 -12.86 4.84 -3.45
C THR A 60 -12.99 5.27 -4.91
N GLY A 61 -12.00 4.94 -5.74
CA GLY A 61 -12.07 5.14 -7.19
C GLY A 61 -13.17 4.28 -7.84
N ASN A 62 -13.30 3.02 -7.45
CA ASN A 62 -14.39 2.16 -7.92
C ASN A 62 -15.77 2.71 -7.57
N LEU A 63 -15.92 3.24 -6.34
CA LEU A 63 -17.19 3.84 -5.91
C LEU A 63 -17.54 5.06 -6.76
N LEU A 64 -16.56 5.93 -7.06
CA LEU A 64 -16.77 7.08 -7.94
C LEU A 64 -17.10 6.64 -9.37
N LEU A 65 -16.40 5.64 -9.91
CA LEU A 65 -16.66 5.10 -11.24
C LEU A 65 -18.03 4.41 -11.33
N LEU A 66 -18.50 3.74 -10.28
CA LEU A 66 -19.86 3.18 -10.21
C LEU A 66 -20.92 4.27 -10.34
N ILE A 67 -20.72 5.41 -9.69
CA ILE A 67 -21.65 6.54 -9.74
C ILE A 67 -21.57 7.26 -11.09
N ALA A 68 -20.35 7.49 -11.59
CA ALA A 68 -20.13 8.19 -12.85
C ALA A 68 -20.70 7.43 -14.05
N ASP A 69 -20.57 6.11 -14.04
CA ASP A 69 -21.00 5.23 -15.13
C ASP A 69 -22.39 4.61 -14.85
N TRP A 70 -23.22 5.23 -14.03
CA TRP A 70 -24.57 4.74 -13.71
C TRP A 70 -25.44 4.48 -14.94
N HIS A 71 -25.21 5.23 -16.00
CA HIS A 71 -25.92 5.09 -17.28
C HIS A 71 -25.15 4.27 -18.34
N ASP A 72 -23.97 3.71 -18.01
CA ASP A 72 -23.23 2.85 -18.94
C ASP A 72 -24.05 1.57 -19.21
N PRO A 73 -24.41 1.29 -20.47
CA PRO A 73 -25.14 0.08 -20.82
C PRO A 73 -24.33 -1.20 -20.56
N ARG A 74 -23.04 -1.09 -20.30
CA ARG A 74 -22.14 -2.21 -20.02
C ARG A 74 -22.23 -2.64 -18.55
N VAL A 75 -23.24 -3.42 -18.22
CA VAL A 75 -23.49 -3.99 -16.88
C VAL A 75 -22.26 -4.72 -16.33
N GLU A 76 -21.41 -5.25 -17.20
CA GLU A 76 -20.17 -5.94 -16.85
C GLU A 76 -19.22 -5.04 -16.05
N ASN A 77 -19.00 -3.78 -16.46
CA ASN A 77 -18.16 -2.83 -15.72
C ASN A 77 -18.67 -2.61 -14.29
N THR A 78 -19.98 -2.50 -14.15
CA THR A 78 -20.64 -2.33 -12.84
C THR A 78 -20.42 -3.54 -11.96
N ILE A 79 -20.59 -4.76 -12.51
CA ILE A 79 -20.35 -6.00 -11.77
C ILE A 79 -18.89 -6.11 -11.33
N MET A 80 -17.94 -5.80 -12.20
CA MET A 80 -16.50 -5.87 -11.87
C MET A 80 -16.12 -4.91 -10.74
N ARG A 81 -16.61 -3.67 -10.78
CA ARG A 81 -16.34 -2.68 -9.73
C ARG A 81 -16.98 -3.05 -8.41
N PHE A 82 -18.25 -3.47 -8.45
CA PHE A 82 -18.94 -3.93 -7.25
C PHE A 82 -18.27 -5.14 -6.62
N SER A 83 -17.91 -6.14 -7.44
CA SER A 83 -17.18 -7.33 -6.97
C SER A 83 -15.82 -6.97 -6.39
N SER A 84 -15.09 -6.03 -6.99
CA SER A 84 -13.83 -5.55 -6.44
C SER A 84 -14.02 -4.94 -5.04
N ILE A 85 -14.99 -4.05 -4.85
CA ILE A 85 -15.28 -3.44 -3.54
C ILE A 85 -15.64 -4.51 -2.52
N LEU A 86 -16.53 -5.45 -2.89
CA LEU A 86 -17.01 -6.50 -2.01
C LEU A 86 -15.88 -7.43 -1.56
N PHE A 87 -15.13 -7.98 -2.50
CA PHE A 87 -14.07 -8.95 -2.19
C PHE A 87 -12.86 -8.31 -1.52
N PHE A 88 -12.52 -7.07 -1.85
CA PHE A 88 -11.55 -6.29 -1.08
C PHE A 88 -11.97 -6.15 0.38
N SER A 89 -13.24 -5.80 0.63
CA SER A 89 -13.77 -5.66 1.98
C SER A 89 -13.74 -6.99 2.74
N ILE A 90 -14.11 -8.09 2.09
CA ILE A 90 -14.04 -9.44 2.67
C ILE A 90 -12.58 -9.78 3.01
N GLY A 91 -11.64 -9.58 2.09
CA GLY A 91 -10.22 -9.83 2.31
C GLY A 91 -9.65 -9.02 3.48
N PHE A 92 -10.02 -7.74 3.56
CA PHE A 92 -9.65 -6.86 4.68
C PHE A 92 -10.18 -7.38 6.01
N LEU A 93 -11.47 -7.75 6.07
CA LEU A 93 -12.11 -8.27 7.29
C LEU A 93 -11.56 -9.63 7.72
N VAL A 94 -11.27 -10.53 6.78
CA VAL A 94 -10.62 -11.81 7.07
C VAL A 94 -9.24 -11.57 7.68
N ALA A 95 -8.45 -10.69 7.10
CA ALA A 95 -7.14 -10.36 7.65
C ALA A 95 -7.24 -9.67 9.03
N LEU A 96 -8.26 -8.82 9.25
CA LEU A 96 -8.53 -8.20 10.54
C LEU A 96 -8.89 -9.25 11.58
N HIS A 97 -9.77 -10.19 11.25
CA HIS A 97 -10.14 -11.29 12.12
C HIS A 97 -8.91 -12.12 12.54
N ILE A 98 -8.07 -12.51 11.59
CA ILE A 98 -6.85 -13.27 11.88
C ILE A 98 -5.88 -12.46 12.76
N LYS A 99 -5.74 -11.15 12.51
CA LYS A 99 -4.91 -10.26 13.32
C LYS A 99 -5.39 -10.18 14.77
N GLU A 100 -6.70 -10.10 15.00
CA GLU A 100 -7.27 -9.94 16.34
C GLU A 100 -7.25 -11.24 17.14
N TYR A 101 -7.63 -12.35 16.52
CA TYR A 101 -7.74 -13.64 17.20
C TYR A 101 -6.44 -14.45 17.27
N ARG A 102 -5.46 -14.16 16.41
CA ARG A 102 -4.18 -14.89 16.37
C ARG A 102 -2.98 -13.93 16.45
N LYS A 103 -2.88 -13.16 17.53
CA LYS A 103 -1.73 -12.29 17.82
C LYS A 103 -0.46 -13.12 18.06
N THR A 104 0.16 -13.59 17.00
CA THR A 104 1.50 -14.19 17.06
C THR A 104 2.52 -13.23 16.48
N ALA A 105 3.77 -13.27 16.92
CA ALA A 105 4.84 -12.44 16.37
C ALA A 105 4.96 -12.55 14.84
N PHE A 106 4.60 -13.70 14.27
CA PHE A 106 4.67 -14.01 12.84
C PHE A 106 3.34 -13.86 12.09
N TRP A 107 2.35 -13.14 12.64
CA TRP A 107 1.03 -13.01 11.99
C TRP A 107 1.10 -12.43 10.58
N ARG A 108 2.00 -11.46 10.33
CA ARG A 108 2.22 -10.88 8.98
C ARG A 108 2.74 -11.90 7.99
N THR A 109 3.71 -12.72 8.40
CA THR A 109 4.25 -13.80 7.55
C THR A 109 3.16 -14.80 7.19
N LYS A 110 2.30 -15.14 8.17
CA LYS A 110 1.16 -16.05 7.94
C LYS A 110 0.14 -15.47 6.96
N MET A 111 0.01 -14.13 6.90
CA MET A 111 -0.83 -13.46 5.90
C MET A 111 -0.22 -13.46 4.50
N LEU A 112 1.11 -13.39 4.40
CA LEU A 112 1.78 -13.42 3.10
C LEU A 112 1.69 -14.77 2.41
N ILE A 113 1.58 -15.87 3.16
CA ILE A 113 1.45 -17.22 2.59
C ILE A 113 0.19 -17.36 1.72
N PRO A 114 -1.04 -17.10 2.22
CA PRO A 114 -2.24 -17.17 1.39
C PRO A 114 -2.20 -16.17 0.22
N LEU A 115 -1.62 -14.99 0.40
CA LEU A 115 -1.41 -14.04 -0.69
C LEU A 115 -0.52 -14.60 -1.79
N PHE A 116 0.57 -15.25 -1.42
CA PHE A 116 1.46 -15.92 -2.37
C PHE A 116 0.75 -17.04 -3.11
N VAL A 117 -0.04 -17.87 -2.41
CA VAL A 117 -0.86 -18.93 -3.02
C VAL A 117 -1.88 -18.33 -4.00
N VAL A 118 -2.61 -17.28 -3.61
CA VAL A 118 -3.55 -16.58 -4.49
C VAL A 118 -2.84 -16.06 -5.75
N THR A 119 -1.67 -15.43 -5.59
CA THR A 119 -0.88 -14.92 -6.72
C THR A 119 -0.47 -16.02 -7.69
N LEU A 120 -0.09 -17.20 -7.18
CA LEU A 120 0.25 -18.38 -8.00
C LEU A 120 -0.96 -18.97 -8.73
N LEU A 121 -2.15 -18.83 -8.15
CA LEU A 121 -3.40 -19.34 -8.74
C LEU A 121 -4.00 -18.39 -9.79
N ILE A 122 -3.66 -17.09 -9.77
CA ILE A 122 -4.18 -16.11 -10.73
C ILE A 122 -4.03 -16.57 -12.19
N PRO A 123 -2.86 -17.06 -12.67
CA PRO A 123 -2.73 -17.51 -14.06
C PRO A 123 -3.62 -18.69 -14.42
N LEU A 124 -4.00 -19.52 -13.42
CA LEU A 124 -4.89 -20.67 -13.62
C LEU A 124 -6.38 -20.23 -13.69
N VAL A 125 -6.71 -19.13 -13.01
CA VAL A 125 -8.06 -18.58 -12.91
C VAL A 125 -8.32 -17.53 -13.99
N SER A 126 -7.28 -16.96 -14.61
CA SER A 126 -7.35 -15.94 -15.66
C SER A 126 -8.11 -16.40 -16.93
N VAL A 127 -8.44 -17.68 -17.02
CA VAL A 127 -9.32 -18.25 -18.07
C VAL A 127 -10.78 -17.79 -17.89
N ILE A 128 -11.14 -17.29 -16.69
CA ILE A 128 -12.51 -16.88 -16.34
C ILE A 128 -12.46 -15.41 -15.85
N PRO A 129 -12.54 -14.40 -16.77
CA PRO A 129 -12.39 -12.98 -16.41
C PRO A 129 -13.22 -12.49 -15.21
N PRO A 130 -14.48 -12.92 -15.01
CA PRO A 130 -15.28 -12.47 -13.86
C PRO A 130 -14.74 -12.88 -12.50
N VAL A 131 -13.90 -13.90 -12.43
CA VAL A 131 -13.37 -14.46 -11.17
C VAL A 131 -12.04 -13.82 -10.79
N GLU A 132 -11.30 -13.31 -11.74
CA GLU A 132 -9.94 -12.76 -11.51
C GLU A 132 -9.96 -11.50 -10.65
N VAL A 133 -10.86 -10.55 -10.95
CA VAL A 133 -10.99 -9.30 -10.17
C VAL A 133 -11.32 -9.55 -8.71
N PRO A 134 -12.33 -10.38 -8.35
CA PRO A 134 -12.58 -10.81 -6.98
C PRO A 134 -11.35 -11.36 -6.25
N PHE A 135 -10.58 -12.24 -6.90
CA PHE A 135 -9.38 -12.83 -6.30
C PHE A 135 -8.29 -11.80 -6.02
N ILE A 136 -7.98 -10.95 -7.00
CA ILE A 136 -6.98 -9.89 -6.85
C ILE A 136 -7.43 -8.90 -5.78
N ALA A 137 -8.70 -8.49 -5.80
CA ALA A 137 -9.25 -7.55 -4.81
C ALA A 137 -9.22 -8.12 -3.39
N PHE A 138 -9.57 -9.39 -3.21
CA PHE A 138 -9.47 -10.08 -1.93
C PHE A 138 -8.03 -10.07 -1.40
N GLY A 139 -7.06 -10.47 -2.23
CA GLY A 139 -5.64 -10.42 -1.89
C GLY A 139 -5.16 -9.02 -1.54
N THR A 140 -5.60 -8.01 -2.29
CA THR A 140 -5.24 -6.61 -2.06
C THR A 140 -5.81 -6.08 -0.75
N GLY A 141 -7.05 -6.46 -0.40
CA GLY A 141 -7.68 -6.15 0.90
C GLY A 141 -6.91 -6.75 2.07
N MET A 142 -6.52 -8.02 1.97
CA MET A 142 -5.67 -8.69 2.98
C MET A 142 -4.32 -7.98 3.12
N MET A 143 -3.68 -7.63 2.00
CA MET A 143 -2.38 -6.97 2.00
C MET A 143 -2.46 -5.57 2.61
N MET A 144 -3.54 -4.84 2.33
CA MET A 144 -3.77 -3.53 2.93
C MET A 144 -3.81 -3.60 4.45
N LEU A 145 -4.55 -4.54 5.04
CA LEU A 145 -4.57 -4.68 6.50
C LEU A 145 -3.21 -5.14 7.05
N THR A 146 -2.54 -6.08 6.37
CA THR A 146 -1.26 -6.63 6.81
C THR A 146 -0.21 -5.54 7.03
N PHE A 147 -0.21 -4.52 6.17
CA PHE A 147 0.74 -3.40 6.23
C PHE A 147 0.13 -2.11 6.79
N THR A 148 -1.14 -2.12 7.21
CA THR A 148 -1.74 -0.97 7.91
C THR A 148 -0.97 -0.67 9.19
N GLY A 149 -0.61 0.61 9.38
CA GLY A 149 0.19 1.08 10.52
C GLY A 149 1.70 0.85 10.34
N SER A 150 2.16 0.40 9.17
CA SER A 150 3.60 0.38 8.86
C SER A 150 4.14 1.81 8.74
N LEU A 151 5.41 1.95 9.05
CA LEU A 151 6.13 3.22 8.96
C LEU A 151 7.13 3.13 7.81
N ILE A 152 7.43 4.25 7.19
CA ILE A 152 8.64 4.38 6.38
C ILE A 152 9.67 5.11 7.23
N GLU A 153 10.63 4.37 7.77
CA GLU A 153 11.50 4.78 8.88
C GLU A 153 10.68 5.15 10.13
N THR A 154 10.40 6.43 10.35
CA THR A 154 9.60 6.95 11.48
C THR A 154 8.25 7.52 11.05
N HIS A 155 7.97 7.60 9.72
CA HIS A 155 6.84 8.32 9.19
C HIS A 155 5.70 7.37 8.83
N PRO A 156 4.49 7.53 9.39
CA PRO A 156 3.34 6.73 9.02
C PRO A 156 2.91 7.05 7.58
N TYR A 157 2.79 6.02 6.77
CA TYR A 157 2.29 6.13 5.39
C TYR A 157 1.10 5.22 5.17
N VAL A 158 0.37 5.47 4.10
CA VAL A 158 -0.76 4.64 3.68
C VAL A 158 -0.33 3.87 2.44
N ILE A 159 -0.45 2.54 2.52
CA ILE A 159 -0.17 1.67 1.37
C ILE A 159 -1.30 1.80 0.34
N PHE A 160 -0.96 1.64 -0.93
CA PHE A 160 -1.88 1.66 -2.08
C PHE A 160 -2.65 2.97 -2.31
N MET A 161 -2.75 3.86 -1.32
CA MET A 161 -3.41 5.15 -1.43
C MET A 161 -2.38 6.27 -1.53
N THR A 162 -2.23 6.85 -2.71
CA THR A 162 -1.23 7.89 -2.96
C THR A 162 -1.64 9.28 -2.49
N SER A 163 -2.95 9.61 -2.48
CA SER A 163 -3.43 10.96 -2.18
C SER A 163 -3.02 11.47 -0.79
N GLY A 164 -3.09 10.62 0.24
CA GLY A 164 -2.66 10.96 1.59
C GLY A 164 -1.14 11.18 1.70
N ASN A 165 -0.36 10.32 1.06
CA ASN A 165 1.09 10.41 1.01
C ASN A 165 1.54 11.61 0.17
N TYR A 166 0.88 11.87 -0.96
CA TYR A 166 1.12 13.04 -1.81
C TYR A 166 0.91 14.35 -1.05
N ARG A 167 -0.20 14.48 -0.32
CA ARG A 167 -0.46 15.65 0.53
C ARG A 167 0.62 15.84 1.58
N LYS A 168 1.08 14.77 2.25
CA LYS A 168 2.15 14.84 3.25
C LYS A 168 3.47 15.26 2.61
N MET A 169 3.79 14.75 1.42
CA MET A 169 4.97 15.14 0.63
C MET A 169 4.94 16.63 0.32
N LEU A 170 3.83 17.14 -0.23
CA LEU A 170 3.68 18.57 -0.54
C LEU A 170 3.79 19.45 0.70
N THR A 171 3.21 19.00 1.83
CA THR A 171 3.31 19.72 3.10
C THR A 171 4.76 19.82 3.58
N ALA A 172 5.52 18.73 3.48
CA ALA A 172 6.94 18.72 3.85
C ALA A 172 7.77 19.63 2.93
N LEU A 173 7.54 19.56 1.61
CA LEU A 173 8.19 20.45 0.63
C LEU A 173 7.89 21.93 0.93
N TYR A 174 6.64 22.28 1.20
CA TYR A 174 6.27 23.65 1.56
C TYR A 174 6.98 24.12 2.84
N ARG A 175 7.11 23.27 3.86
CA ARG A 175 7.83 23.61 5.10
C ARG A 175 9.31 23.86 4.85
N ILE A 176 9.92 23.11 3.94
CA ILE A 176 11.32 23.33 3.51
C ILE A 176 11.46 24.72 2.88
N THR A 177 10.54 25.13 2.00
CA THR A 177 10.60 26.47 1.35
C THR A 177 10.42 27.62 2.35
N ARG A 178 9.68 27.38 3.45
CA ARG A 178 9.50 28.39 4.51
C ARG A 178 10.72 28.54 5.41
N GLY A 179 11.66 27.64 5.41
CA GLY A 179 12.92 27.71 6.16
C GLY A 179 12.74 27.73 7.69
N LYS A 180 11.60 27.28 8.22
CA LYS A 180 11.27 27.29 9.65
C LYS A 180 11.11 25.87 10.18
N GLY A 181 11.64 25.60 11.37
CA GLY A 181 11.58 24.30 12.04
C GLY A 181 12.74 23.38 11.65
N ASP A 182 12.58 22.06 11.87
CA ASP A 182 13.60 21.07 11.56
C ASP A 182 13.59 20.74 10.05
N LEU A 183 14.48 21.40 9.31
CA LEU A 183 14.57 21.22 7.85
C LEU A 183 15.03 19.82 7.46
N ASP A 184 15.86 19.18 8.27
CA ASP A 184 16.37 17.84 7.95
C ASP A 184 15.27 16.80 8.13
N GLU A 185 14.41 16.97 9.13
CA GLU A 185 13.22 16.16 9.30
C GLU A 185 12.23 16.35 8.14
N TYR A 186 11.97 17.58 7.71
CA TYR A 186 11.10 17.84 6.55
C TYR A 186 11.65 17.28 5.25
N ARG A 187 12.98 17.32 5.04
CA ARG A 187 13.63 16.67 3.89
C ARG A 187 13.44 15.16 3.91
N ARG A 188 13.61 14.52 5.08
CA ARG A 188 13.35 13.08 5.25
C ARG A 188 11.90 12.73 4.96
N GLN A 189 10.94 13.53 5.48
CA GLN A 189 9.52 13.34 5.20
C GLN A 189 9.21 13.46 3.71
N ALA A 190 9.68 14.53 3.06
CA ALA A 190 9.47 14.75 1.64
C ALA A 190 10.02 13.59 0.81
N MET A 191 11.23 13.11 1.13
CA MET A 191 11.85 11.98 0.45
C MET A 191 11.08 10.68 0.68
N ASN A 192 10.69 10.37 1.92
CA ASN A 192 9.99 9.14 2.26
C ASN A 192 8.62 9.06 1.58
N TYR A 193 7.84 10.13 1.63
CA TYR A 193 6.55 10.16 0.93
C TYR A 193 6.73 10.24 -0.59
N GLY A 194 7.78 10.93 -1.08
CA GLY A 194 8.16 10.96 -2.50
C GLY A 194 8.49 9.58 -3.05
N ILE A 195 9.18 8.74 -2.28
CA ILE A 195 9.46 7.34 -2.65
C ILE A 195 8.16 6.56 -2.84
N VAL A 196 7.21 6.65 -1.90
CA VAL A 196 5.94 5.91 -1.99
C VAL A 196 5.12 6.38 -3.20
N VAL A 197 4.98 7.70 -3.37
CA VAL A 197 4.20 8.27 -4.49
C VAL A 197 4.88 7.98 -5.83
N GLY A 198 6.19 8.19 -5.91
CA GLY A 198 6.97 7.93 -7.12
C GLY A 198 6.96 6.45 -7.52
N SER A 199 7.07 5.55 -6.54
CA SER A 199 6.99 4.10 -6.80
C SER A 199 5.62 3.67 -7.30
N PHE A 200 4.53 4.24 -6.78
CA PHE A 200 3.19 3.97 -7.28
C PHE A 200 3.04 4.40 -8.74
N VAL A 201 3.49 5.60 -9.08
CA VAL A 201 3.47 6.08 -10.46
C VAL A 201 4.38 5.22 -11.36
N ALA A 202 5.56 4.84 -10.87
CA ALA A 202 6.46 3.96 -11.61
C ALA A 202 5.84 2.58 -11.89
N GLY A 203 5.15 1.99 -10.90
CA GLY A 203 4.43 0.73 -11.08
C GLY A 203 3.32 0.85 -12.11
N ALA A 204 2.53 1.92 -12.03
CA ALA A 204 1.48 2.22 -13.00
C ALA A 204 2.02 2.35 -14.43
N ILE A 205 3.09 3.13 -14.62
CA ILE A 205 3.73 3.33 -15.92
C ILE A 205 4.34 2.01 -16.44
N SER A 206 5.04 1.27 -15.58
CA SER A 206 5.68 0.00 -15.97
C SER A 206 4.67 -1.00 -16.50
N VAL A 207 3.54 -1.15 -15.80
CA VAL A 207 2.47 -2.05 -16.24
C VAL A 207 1.79 -1.54 -17.51
N ALA A 208 1.51 -0.25 -17.61
CA ALA A 208 0.91 0.33 -18.82
C ALA A 208 1.79 0.07 -20.06
N ILE A 209 3.11 0.26 -19.93
CA ILE A 209 4.08 -0.03 -21.00
C ILE A 209 4.10 -1.52 -21.32
N LEU A 210 4.21 -2.38 -20.31
CA LEU A 210 4.25 -3.84 -20.49
C LEU A 210 3.00 -4.34 -21.23
N MET A 211 1.85 -3.85 -20.84
CA MET A 211 0.57 -4.18 -21.45
C MET A 211 0.48 -3.75 -22.92
N HIS A 212 1.04 -2.59 -23.24
CA HIS A 212 1.10 -2.11 -24.62
C HIS A 212 1.94 -3.03 -25.52
N PHE A 213 3.03 -3.62 -24.99
CA PHE A 213 3.88 -4.53 -25.77
C PHE A 213 3.35 -5.97 -25.83
N ILE A 214 2.72 -6.48 -24.77
CA ILE A 214 2.22 -7.87 -24.70
C ILE A 214 0.89 -8.01 -25.46
N HIS A 215 0.04 -7.01 -25.34
CA HIS A 215 -1.19 -6.91 -26.11
C HIS A 215 -1.13 -5.63 -26.94
N PRO A 216 -0.57 -5.67 -28.18
CA PRO A 216 -0.74 -4.57 -29.11
C PRO A 216 -2.25 -4.42 -29.28
N VAL A 217 -2.79 -3.41 -28.63
CA VAL A 217 -4.23 -3.22 -28.50
C VAL A 217 -4.80 -3.03 -29.88
N SER A 218 -5.57 -4.00 -30.31
CA SER A 218 -6.51 -3.84 -31.41
C SER A 218 -7.60 -2.85 -30.94
N TYR A 219 -7.29 -1.55 -30.96
CA TYR A 219 -8.27 -0.47 -30.76
C TYR A 219 -9.18 -0.32 -32.00
N THR A 220 -9.49 -1.41 -32.66
CA THR A 220 -10.38 -1.43 -33.81
C THR A 220 -11.72 -2.03 -33.42
N HIS A 221 -12.42 -1.46 -32.46
CA HIS A 221 -13.91 -1.52 -32.41
C HIS A 221 -14.36 -0.53 -31.31
N LEU A 222 -14.48 0.73 -31.74
CA LEU A 222 -15.47 1.65 -31.18
C LEU A 222 -16.82 1.32 -31.78
#